data_cd78d37443897fba4ecdded7921a4607
#
_entry.id   cd78d37443897fba4ecdded7921a4607
#
_cell.length_a   1.000
_cell.length_b   1.000
_cell.length_c   1.000
_cell.angle_alpha   90.00
_cell.angle_beta   90.00
_cell.angle_gamma   90.00
#
_symmetry.space_group_name_H-M   'P 1'
#
loop_
_entity.id
_entity.type
_entity.pdbx_description
1 polymer ?
#
loop_
_entity_poly.entity_id
_entity_poly.type
_entity_poly.pdbx_seq_one_letter_code
_entity_poly.pdbx_strand_id
1 'polypeptide(L)'
;MLLYILCLLVLGLPVMVMEFAVGRAAQASPVTMYQRLEKPGHKWGVFGVVSLIGNIAIMAFYTVVTGWILYYFVKFLTGQHADFGFAQMIADPGLNVTYLLVVVIAAFVLLSFNLQGGLERVTKYMMSALLVLMLVLAVHSLTFAGAAEGLRFYLVPDFSAIDGGVIVAAMNQAFFSLSVGMGGMAIFGSYIGKDHALMGESLRVIFLDTFVAVLAGI
;
A
#
# COMPACT_ATOMS: atom_id res chain seq x y z
N MET A 1 -13.84 2.14 -11.03
CA MET A 1 -13.81 3.08 -9.88
C MET A 1 -14.92 2.83 -8.86
N LEU A 2 -16.20 2.97 -9.20
CA LEU A 2 -17.31 2.81 -8.23
C LEU A 2 -17.31 1.46 -7.51
N LEU A 3 -17.10 0.35 -8.22
CA LEU A 3 -17.01 -0.98 -7.62
C LEU A 3 -15.86 -1.09 -6.61
N TYR A 4 -14.72 -0.49 -6.91
CA TYR A 4 -13.59 -0.44 -5.99
C TYR A 4 -13.97 0.28 -4.69
N ILE A 5 -14.59 1.48 -4.78
CA ILE A 5 -15.04 2.24 -3.60
C ILE A 5 -16.09 1.44 -2.81
N LEU A 6 -17.02 0.78 -3.49
CA LEU A 6 -18.00 -0.09 -2.85
C LEU A 6 -17.33 -1.24 -2.10
N CYS A 7 -16.34 -1.91 -2.72
CA CYS A 7 -15.57 -2.97 -2.07
C CYS A 7 -14.76 -2.46 -0.88
N LEU A 8 -14.19 -1.26 -0.95
CA LEU A 8 -13.51 -0.63 0.19
C LEU A 8 -14.44 -0.46 1.39
N LEU A 9 -15.66 0.02 1.17
CA LEU A 9 -16.61 0.30 2.23
C LEU A 9 -17.29 -0.97 2.77
N VAL A 10 -17.66 -1.90 1.89
CA VAL A 10 -18.44 -3.10 2.29
C VAL A 10 -17.54 -4.21 2.81
N LEU A 11 -16.34 -4.37 2.25
CA LEU A 11 -15.41 -5.44 2.61
C LEU A 11 -14.19 -4.91 3.37
N GLY A 12 -13.53 -3.90 2.83
CA GLY A 12 -12.29 -3.36 3.37
C GLY A 12 -12.47 -2.76 4.77
N LEU A 13 -13.48 -1.92 4.95
CA LEU A 13 -13.73 -1.24 6.23
C LEU A 13 -13.99 -2.21 7.39
N PRO A 14 -14.89 -3.21 7.28
CA PRO A 14 -15.09 -4.17 8.36
C PRO A 14 -13.83 -4.97 8.68
N VAL A 15 -13.09 -5.42 7.67
CA VAL A 15 -11.85 -6.17 7.87
C VAL A 15 -10.79 -5.31 8.55
N MET A 16 -10.63 -4.05 8.14
CA MET A 16 -9.68 -3.13 8.78
C MET A 16 -10.03 -2.87 10.25
N VAL A 17 -11.32 -2.64 10.55
CA VAL A 17 -11.77 -2.45 11.94
C VAL A 17 -11.51 -3.71 12.78
N MET A 18 -11.72 -4.90 12.21
CA MET A 18 -11.42 -6.17 12.90
C MET A 18 -9.92 -6.32 13.15
N GLU A 19 -9.06 -6.05 12.18
CA GLU A 19 -7.60 -6.10 12.37
C GLU A 19 -7.13 -5.10 13.41
N PHE A 20 -7.60 -3.86 13.36
CA PHE A 20 -7.29 -2.87 14.39
C PHE A 20 -7.76 -3.33 15.79
N ALA A 21 -8.95 -3.93 15.89
CA ALA A 21 -9.48 -4.42 17.15
C ALA A 21 -8.62 -5.55 17.73
N VAL A 22 -8.23 -6.52 16.89
CA VAL A 22 -7.37 -7.64 17.28
C VAL A 22 -6.00 -7.14 17.73
N GLY A 23 -5.38 -6.23 16.94
CA GLY A 23 -4.10 -5.62 17.29
C GLY A 23 -4.15 -4.86 18.61
N ARG A 24 -5.17 -4.00 18.81
CA ARG A 24 -5.36 -3.22 20.03
C ARG A 24 -5.62 -4.10 21.26
N ALA A 25 -6.34 -5.21 21.08
CA ALA A 25 -6.61 -6.15 22.18
C ALA A 25 -5.36 -6.93 22.60
N ALA A 26 -4.55 -7.35 21.64
CA ALA A 26 -3.38 -8.19 21.89
C ALA A 26 -2.13 -7.41 22.29
N GLN A 27 -1.93 -6.22 21.74
CA GLN A 27 -0.72 -5.40 21.88
C GLN A 27 0.58 -6.22 21.69
N ALA A 28 0.62 -7.02 20.64
CA ALA A 28 1.68 -7.98 20.39
C ALA A 28 1.95 -8.09 18.88
N SER A 29 3.05 -8.75 18.53
CA SER A 29 3.36 -9.07 17.13
C SER A 29 2.28 -9.97 16.50
N PRO A 30 2.08 -9.96 15.17
CA PRO A 30 1.06 -10.78 14.52
C PRO A 30 1.12 -12.26 14.88
N VAL A 31 2.32 -12.82 15.08
CA VAL A 31 2.50 -14.22 15.46
C VAL A 31 1.95 -14.51 16.85
N THR A 32 2.24 -13.64 17.81
CA THR A 32 1.84 -13.83 19.21
C THR A 32 0.45 -13.30 19.52
N MET A 33 -0.09 -12.38 18.70
CA MET A 33 -1.40 -11.80 18.99
C MET A 33 -2.53 -12.83 18.90
N TYR A 34 -2.50 -13.70 17.88
CA TYR A 34 -3.50 -14.75 17.76
C TYR A 34 -3.37 -15.78 18.88
N GLN A 35 -2.14 -16.12 19.30
CA GLN A 35 -1.91 -17.00 20.43
C GLN A 35 -2.42 -16.42 21.75
N ARG A 36 -2.31 -15.09 21.94
CA ARG A 36 -2.82 -14.44 23.17
C ARG A 36 -4.34 -14.37 23.24
N LEU A 37 -5.00 -14.30 22.09
CA LEU A 37 -6.44 -14.11 21.99
C LEU A 37 -7.20 -15.44 21.78
N GLU A 38 -6.50 -16.50 21.39
CA GLU A 38 -7.13 -17.80 21.16
C GLU A 38 -7.60 -18.46 22.47
N LYS A 39 -8.71 -19.17 22.38
CA LYS A 39 -9.21 -19.99 23.50
C LYS A 39 -8.41 -21.29 23.60
N PRO A 40 -8.31 -21.89 24.81
CA PRO A 40 -7.69 -23.21 24.99
C PRO A 40 -8.26 -24.24 23.99
N GLY A 41 -7.38 -24.97 23.31
CA GLY A 41 -7.75 -25.95 22.29
C GLY A 41 -7.87 -25.45 20.86
N HIS A 42 -7.81 -24.15 20.62
CA HIS A 42 -7.73 -23.57 19.26
C HIS A 42 -6.27 -23.38 18.82
N LYS A 43 -6.05 -23.28 17.51
CA LYS A 43 -4.71 -23.13 16.91
C LYS A 43 -4.65 -21.93 15.96
N TRP A 44 -5.25 -20.82 16.36
CA TRP A 44 -5.22 -19.58 15.54
C TRP A 44 -3.83 -18.97 15.44
N GLY A 45 -2.91 -19.32 16.33
CA GLY A 45 -1.51 -18.92 16.23
C GLY A 45 -0.84 -19.32 14.91
N VAL A 46 -1.32 -20.41 14.25
CA VAL A 46 -0.87 -20.81 12.91
C VAL A 46 -1.14 -19.70 11.88
N PHE A 47 -2.29 -19.03 11.97
CA PHE A 47 -2.62 -17.92 11.08
C PHE A 47 -1.63 -16.75 11.22
N GLY A 48 -1.13 -16.50 12.43
CA GLY A 48 -0.08 -15.50 12.64
C GLY A 48 1.22 -15.81 11.89
N VAL A 49 1.61 -17.08 11.82
CA VAL A 49 2.78 -17.54 11.05
C VAL A 49 2.52 -17.39 9.56
N VAL A 50 1.35 -17.78 9.07
CA VAL A 50 0.97 -17.62 7.65
C VAL A 50 0.98 -16.15 7.25
N SER A 51 0.43 -15.26 8.10
CA SER A 51 0.48 -13.81 7.89
C SER A 51 1.91 -13.28 7.81
N LEU A 52 2.81 -13.75 8.67
CA LEU A 52 4.21 -13.37 8.66
C LEU A 52 4.89 -13.77 7.33
N ILE A 53 4.68 -15.01 6.88
CA ILE A 53 5.23 -15.50 5.61
C ILE A 53 4.70 -14.66 4.44
N GLY A 54 3.40 -14.37 4.42
CA GLY A 54 2.78 -13.51 3.42
C GLY A 54 3.40 -12.11 3.37
N ASN A 55 3.59 -11.48 4.53
CA ASN A 55 4.23 -10.18 4.62
C ASN A 55 5.69 -10.20 4.15
N ILE A 56 6.46 -11.25 4.47
CA ILE A 56 7.83 -11.42 3.98
C ILE A 56 7.85 -11.53 2.45
N ALA A 57 6.95 -12.34 1.88
CA ALA A 57 6.87 -12.51 0.43
C ALA A 57 6.51 -11.19 -0.29
N ILE A 58 5.56 -10.43 0.27
CA ILE A 58 5.19 -9.10 -0.24
C ILE A 58 6.36 -8.13 -0.13
N MET A 59 7.06 -8.09 1.00
CA MET A 59 8.24 -7.22 1.16
C MET A 59 9.34 -7.56 0.17
N ALA A 60 9.59 -8.84 -0.10
CA ALA A 60 10.56 -9.26 -1.10
C ALA A 60 10.17 -8.74 -2.50
N PHE A 61 8.90 -8.87 -2.88
CA PHE A 61 8.39 -8.33 -4.14
C PHE A 61 8.55 -6.80 -4.23
N TYR A 62 8.08 -6.07 -3.21
CA TYR A 62 8.18 -4.61 -3.20
C TYR A 62 9.61 -4.10 -3.22
N THR A 63 10.54 -4.79 -2.58
CA THR A 63 11.96 -4.40 -2.58
C THR A 63 12.54 -4.45 -3.99
N VAL A 64 12.20 -5.48 -4.78
CA VAL A 64 12.62 -5.59 -6.19
C VAL A 64 12.01 -4.45 -7.02
N VAL A 65 10.70 -4.24 -6.91
CA VAL A 65 10.01 -3.17 -7.65
C VAL A 65 10.56 -1.78 -7.28
N THR A 66 10.86 -1.55 -6.01
CA THR A 66 11.49 -0.30 -5.55
C THR A 66 12.87 -0.12 -6.18
N GLY A 67 13.64 -1.21 -6.34
CA GLY A 67 14.91 -1.18 -7.07
C GLY A 67 14.73 -0.71 -8.51
N TRP A 68 13.71 -1.20 -9.21
CA TRP A 68 13.39 -0.77 -10.57
C TRP A 68 13.00 0.72 -10.64
N ILE A 69 12.17 1.18 -9.72
CA ILE A 69 11.76 2.58 -9.64
C ILE A 69 12.99 3.48 -9.37
N LEU A 70 13.87 3.07 -8.48
CA LEU A 70 15.10 3.80 -8.18
C LEU A 70 16.03 3.87 -9.41
N TYR A 71 16.16 2.78 -10.17
CA TYR A 71 16.89 2.77 -11.42
C TYR A 71 16.34 3.80 -12.42
N TYR A 72 15.03 3.78 -12.65
CA TYR A 72 14.39 4.76 -13.53
C TYR A 72 14.60 6.19 -13.03
N PHE A 73 14.43 6.42 -11.74
CA PHE A 73 14.66 7.73 -11.14
C PHE A 73 16.07 8.25 -11.44
N VAL A 74 17.11 7.42 -11.26
CA VAL A 74 18.49 7.78 -11.57
C VAL A 74 18.67 8.07 -13.07
N LYS A 75 18.07 7.26 -13.94
CA LYS A 75 18.15 7.46 -15.41
C LYS A 75 17.49 8.76 -15.85
N PHE A 76 16.34 9.11 -15.28
CA PHE A 76 15.69 10.39 -15.56
C PHE A 76 16.53 11.59 -15.05
N LEU A 77 17.10 11.50 -13.86
CA LEU A 77 17.98 12.54 -13.32
C LEU A 77 19.24 12.77 -14.17
N THR A 78 19.79 11.70 -14.74
CA THR A 78 21.01 11.78 -15.57
C THR A 78 20.73 12.11 -17.03
N GLY A 79 19.46 12.31 -17.41
CA GLY A 79 19.05 12.63 -18.79
C GLY A 79 19.15 11.45 -19.77
N GLN A 80 19.42 10.24 -19.29
CA GLN A 80 19.58 9.03 -20.10
C GLN A 80 18.24 8.30 -20.32
N HIS A 81 17.17 9.02 -20.61
CA HIS A 81 15.82 8.46 -20.68
C HIS A 81 15.42 7.92 -22.07
N ALA A 82 16.26 8.14 -23.11
CA ALA A 82 15.92 7.75 -24.49
C ALA A 82 16.30 6.30 -24.85
N ASP A 83 17.24 5.67 -24.14
CA ASP A 83 17.93 4.46 -24.61
C ASP A 83 17.66 3.19 -23.79
N PHE A 84 16.62 3.17 -22.91
CA PHE A 84 16.39 1.97 -22.11
C PHE A 84 14.93 1.52 -22.09
N GLY A 85 14.73 0.25 -22.41
CA GLY A 85 13.43 -0.42 -22.27
C GLY A 85 13.32 -1.19 -20.96
N PHE A 86 12.11 -1.31 -20.42
CA PHE A 86 11.82 -2.10 -19.23
C PHE A 86 12.29 -3.56 -19.37
N ALA A 87 12.09 -4.16 -20.56
CA ALA A 87 12.52 -5.51 -20.84
C ALA A 87 14.04 -5.71 -20.72
N GLN A 88 14.82 -4.72 -21.15
CA GLN A 88 16.29 -4.77 -21.06
C GLN A 88 16.76 -4.67 -19.59
N MET A 89 16.11 -3.83 -18.80
CA MET A 89 16.41 -3.68 -17.38
C MET A 89 16.13 -4.98 -16.62
N ILE A 90 14.98 -5.62 -16.85
CA ILE A 90 14.65 -6.89 -16.16
C ILE A 90 15.61 -8.01 -16.56
N ALA A 91 16.10 -8.01 -17.81
CA ALA A 91 17.00 -9.03 -18.32
C ALA A 91 18.45 -8.93 -17.80
N ASP A 92 18.81 -7.83 -17.13
CA ASP A 92 20.15 -7.63 -16.55
C ASP A 92 20.18 -7.99 -15.06
N PRO A 93 20.67 -9.19 -14.67
CA PRO A 93 20.73 -9.59 -13.27
C PRO A 93 21.66 -8.71 -12.42
N GLY A 94 22.77 -8.23 -12.99
CA GLY A 94 23.74 -7.40 -12.27
C GLY A 94 23.15 -6.08 -11.84
N LEU A 95 22.42 -5.44 -12.74
CA LEU A 95 21.70 -4.19 -12.50
C LEU A 95 20.60 -4.39 -11.44
N ASN A 96 19.79 -5.45 -11.58
CA ASN A 96 18.72 -5.76 -10.64
C ASN A 96 19.26 -5.97 -9.22
N VAL A 97 20.32 -6.78 -9.06
CA VAL A 97 20.94 -7.04 -7.75
C VAL A 97 21.54 -5.77 -7.17
N THR A 98 22.19 -4.94 -7.97
CA THR A 98 22.80 -3.68 -7.49
C THR A 98 21.75 -2.75 -6.89
N TYR A 99 20.68 -2.46 -7.63
CA TYR A 99 19.62 -1.57 -7.14
C TYR A 99 18.80 -2.17 -6.00
N LEU A 100 18.61 -3.50 -6.00
CA LEU A 100 18.02 -4.23 -4.87
C LEU A 100 18.84 -4.02 -3.61
N LEU A 101 20.17 -4.21 -3.67
CA LEU A 101 21.07 -4.02 -2.52
C LEU A 101 21.04 -2.58 -2.02
N VAL A 102 21.04 -1.59 -2.90
CA VAL A 102 20.94 -0.17 -2.50
C VAL A 102 19.64 0.08 -1.73
N VAL A 103 18.51 -0.44 -2.21
CA VAL A 103 17.20 -0.31 -1.54
C VAL A 103 17.21 -1.00 -0.18
N VAL A 104 17.73 -2.23 -0.11
CA VAL A 104 17.82 -3.00 1.14
C VAL A 104 18.66 -2.25 2.17
N ILE A 105 19.86 -1.78 1.78
CA ILE A 105 20.74 -1.03 2.68
C ILE A 105 20.07 0.25 3.16
N ALA A 106 19.44 1.02 2.24
CA ALA A 106 18.72 2.23 2.60
C ALA A 106 17.57 1.95 3.57
N ALA A 107 16.81 0.88 3.34
CA ALA A 107 15.73 0.46 4.23
C ALA A 107 16.26 0.10 5.63
N PHE A 108 17.32 -0.68 5.73
CA PHE A 108 17.94 -1.02 7.02
C PHE A 108 18.48 0.20 7.75
N VAL A 109 19.10 1.14 7.04
CA VAL A 109 19.57 2.41 7.63
C VAL A 109 18.36 3.20 8.18
N LEU A 110 17.27 3.33 7.43
CA LEU A 110 16.06 4.01 7.89
C LEU A 110 15.42 3.31 9.10
N LEU A 111 15.35 1.99 9.08
CA LEU A 111 14.80 1.20 10.18
C LEU A 111 15.67 1.18 11.43
N SER A 112 16.97 1.51 11.32
CA SER A 112 17.86 1.65 12.49
C SER A 112 17.56 2.88 13.35
N PHE A 113 16.85 3.87 12.79
CA PHE A 113 16.35 5.01 13.56
C PHE A 113 15.12 4.63 14.37
N ASN A 114 14.94 5.27 15.55
CA ASN A 114 13.77 5.03 16.39
C ASN A 114 12.46 5.30 15.63
N LEU A 115 11.47 4.39 15.80
CA LEU A 115 10.19 4.39 15.09
C LEU A 115 9.48 5.75 15.21
N GLN A 116 9.35 6.29 16.42
CA GLN A 116 8.62 7.53 16.69
C GLN A 116 9.40 8.81 16.34
N GLY A 117 10.74 8.79 16.42
CA GLY A 117 11.55 10.00 16.19
C GLY A 117 12.16 10.09 14.80
N GLY A 118 12.43 8.96 14.16
CA GLY A 118 13.13 8.88 12.88
C GLY A 118 12.20 8.48 11.74
N LEU A 119 11.69 7.25 11.76
CA LEU A 119 10.91 6.71 10.65
C LEU A 119 9.62 7.52 10.41
N GLU A 120 8.87 7.83 11.45
CA GLU A 120 7.62 8.62 11.34
C GLU A 120 7.88 10.00 10.73
N ARG A 121 8.95 10.67 11.17
CA ARG A 121 9.31 12.00 10.65
C ARG A 121 9.68 11.95 9.17
N VAL A 122 10.55 11.00 8.78
CA VAL A 122 10.97 10.82 7.38
C VAL A 122 9.76 10.50 6.51
N THR A 123 8.93 9.54 6.93
CA THR A 123 7.71 9.14 6.20
C THR A 123 6.75 10.31 6.04
N LYS A 124 6.54 11.12 7.08
CA LYS A 124 5.66 12.30 7.02
C LYS A 124 6.12 13.30 5.96
N TYR A 125 7.41 13.62 5.90
CA TYR A 125 7.94 14.54 4.87
C TYR A 125 7.86 13.92 3.47
N MET A 126 8.20 12.65 3.32
CA MET A 126 8.13 11.95 2.03
C MET A 126 6.69 11.88 1.51
N MET A 127 5.73 11.52 2.36
CA MET A 127 4.31 11.45 1.99
C MET A 127 3.74 12.84 1.66
N SER A 128 4.14 13.87 2.40
CA SER A 128 3.72 15.23 2.09
C SER A 128 4.27 15.72 0.75
N ALA A 129 5.55 15.44 0.48
CA ALA A 129 6.17 15.78 -0.80
C ALA A 129 5.52 15.01 -1.96
N LEU A 130 5.24 13.71 -1.77
CA LEU A 130 4.53 12.88 -2.73
C LEU A 130 3.14 13.46 -3.04
N LEU A 131 2.36 13.83 -2.01
CA LEU A 131 1.03 14.40 -2.18
C LEU A 131 1.08 15.71 -2.99
N VAL A 132 2.02 16.60 -2.67
CA VAL A 132 2.20 17.87 -3.42
C VAL A 132 2.56 17.57 -4.87
N LEU A 133 3.48 16.64 -5.11
CA LEU A 133 3.89 16.25 -6.46
C LEU A 133 2.72 15.66 -7.24
N MET A 134 1.93 14.79 -6.63
CA MET A 134 0.73 14.22 -7.25
C MET A 134 -0.31 15.28 -7.59
N LEU A 135 -0.53 16.26 -6.71
CA LEU A 135 -1.44 17.39 -6.98
C LEU A 135 -0.96 18.22 -8.18
N VAL A 136 0.34 18.52 -8.24
CA VAL A 136 0.94 19.25 -9.37
C VAL A 136 0.77 18.46 -10.66
N LEU A 137 1.03 17.15 -10.64
CA LEU A 137 0.87 16.28 -11.82
C LEU A 137 -0.59 16.17 -12.26
N ALA A 138 -1.53 16.01 -11.31
CA ALA A 138 -2.97 15.96 -11.61
C ALA A 138 -3.44 17.26 -12.26
N VAL A 139 -3.07 18.43 -11.69
CA VAL A 139 -3.40 19.72 -12.29
C VAL A 139 -2.78 19.86 -13.69
N HIS A 140 -1.54 19.45 -13.85
CA HIS A 140 -0.86 19.49 -15.14
C HIS A 140 -1.52 18.55 -16.15
N SER A 141 -1.92 17.33 -15.74
CA SER A 141 -2.64 16.38 -16.59
C SER A 141 -3.95 16.96 -17.13
N LEU A 142 -4.66 17.74 -16.32
CA LEU A 142 -5.90 18.41 -16.74
C LEU A 142 -5.71 19.49 -17.80
N THR A 143 -4.47 19.96 -18.03
CA THR A 143 -4.16 20.97 -19.07
C THR A 143 -3.94 20.36 -20.45
N PHE A 144 -3.82 19.03 -20.57
CA PHE A 144 -3.60 18.40 -21.86
C PHE A 144 -4.85 18.34 -22.74
N ALA A 145 -4.65 18.40 -24.03
CA ALA A 145 -5.70 18.15 -25.00
C ALA A 145 -6.19 16.70 -24.85
N GLY A 146 -7.51 16.51 -24.62
CA GLY A 146 -8.09 15.18 -24.36
C GLY A 146 -8.30 14.83 -22.88
N ALA A 147 -7.87 15.68 -21.95
CA ALA A 147 -8.06 15.45 -20.50
C ALA A 147 -9.53 15.19 -20.13
N ALA A 148 -10.46 15.90 -20.76
CA ALA A 148 -11.89 15.71 -20.52
C ALA A 148 -12.38 14.31 -20.92
N GLU A 149 -11.85 13.73 -21.99
CA GLU A 149 -12.17 12.38 -22.44
C GLU A 149 -11.59 11.32 -21.51
N GLY A 150 -10.34 11.50 -21.08
CA GLY A 150 -9.70 10.67 -20.07
C GLY A 150 -10.44 10.69 -18.73
N LEU A 151 -10.83 11.86 -18.24
CA LEU A 151 -11.64 12.01 -17.03
C LEU A 151 -13.00 11.34 -17.16
N ARG A 152 -13.66 11.48 -18.32
CA ARG A 152 -14.94 10.81 -18.58
C ARG A 152 -14.78 9.29 -18.51
N PHE A 153 -13.75 8.74 -19.16
CA PHE A 153 -13.45 7.31 -19.08
C PHE A 153 -13.19 6.85 -17.63
N TYR A 154 -12.46 7.63 -16.87
CA TYR A 154 -12.09 7.29 -15.51
C TYR A 154 -13.24 7.38 -14.50
N LEU A 155 -14.08 8.41 -14.61
CA LEU A 155 -15.11 8.71 -13.61
C LEU A 155 -16.51 8.19 -13.99
N VAL A 156 -16.83 8.12 -15.29
CA VAL A 156 -18.14 7.67 -15.73
C VAL A 156 -18.20 6.14 -15.75
N PRO A 157 -19.09 5.51 -14.96
CA PRO A 157 -19.18 4.07 -14.91
C PRO A 157 -19.82 3.50 -16.17
N ASP A 158 -19.17 2.50 -16.76
CA ASP A 158 -19.77 1.66 -17.77
C ASP A 158 -20.27 0.36 -17.11
N PHE A 159 -21.58 0.30 -16.89
CA PHE A 159 -22.21 -0.87 -16.26
C PHE A 159 -22.26 -2.08 -17.20
N SER A 160 -22.12 -1.89 -18.51
CA SER A 160 -22.13 -2.99 -19.48
C SER A 160 -20.85 -3.82 -19.44
N ALA A 161 -19.74 -3.23 -18.96
CA ALA A 161 -18.46 -3.88 -18.84
C ALA A 161 -18.28 -4.65 -17.51
N ILE A 162 -19.28 -4.66 -16.62
CA ILE A 162 -19.19 -5.34 -15.33
C ILE A 162 -19.45 -6.83 -15.51
N ASP A 163 -18.41 -7.61 -15.37
CA ASP A 163 -18.45 -9.07 -15.28
C ASP A 163 -17.90 -9.59 -13.94
N GLY A 164 -17.93 -10.91 -13.74
CA GLY A 164 -17.37 -11.53 -12.53
C GLY A 164 -15.87 -11.24 -12.34
N GLY A 165 -15.10 -11.11 -13.41
CA GLY A 165 -13.67 -10.79 -13.38
C GLY A 165 -13.42 -9.38 -12.87
N VAL A 166 -14.21 -8.41 -13.32
CA VAL A 166 -14.11 -7.01 -12.86
C VAL A 166 -14.45 -6.89 -11.37
N ILE A 167 -15.45 -7.65 -10.88
CA ILE A 167 -15.80 -7.66 -9.45
C ILE A 167 -14.64 -8.21 -8.62
N VAL A 168 -14.07 -9.35 -9.01
CA VAL A 168 -12.93 -9.96 -8.31
C VAL A 168 -11.70 -9.05 -8.35
N ALA A 169 -11.43 -8.40 -9.48
CA ALA A 169 -10.34 -7.43 -9.59
C ALA A 169 -10.55 -6.22 -8.67
N ALA A 170 -11.77 -5.69 -8.58
CA ALA A 170 -12.09 -4.59 -7.67
C ALA A 170 -11.95 -4.99 -6.19
N MET A 171 -12.38 -6.20 -5.82
CA MET A 171 -12.17 -6.74 -4.49
C MET A 171 -10.67 -6.87 -4.16
N ASN A 172 -9.92 -7.52 -5.04
CA ASN A 172 -8.47 -7.69 -4.85
C ASN A 172 -7.75 -6.35 -4.70
N GLN A 173 -8.10 -5.37 -5.54
CA GLN A 173 -7.55 -4.03 -5.45
C GLN A 173 -7.90 -3.36 -4.11
N ALA A 174 -9.12 -3.52 -3.60
CA ALA A 174 -9.53 -2.95 -2.32
C ALA A 174 -8.75 -3.57 -1.14
N PHE A 175 -8.57 -4.88 -1.12
CA PHE A 175 -7.77 -5.54 -0.09
C PHE A 175 -6.29 -5.18 -0.18
N PHE A 176 -5.76 -5.08 -1.40
CA PHE A 176 -4.36 -4.75 -1.64
C PHE A 176 -4.05 -3.30 -1.25
N SER A 177 -4.89 -2.33 -1.64
CA SER A 177 -4.72 -0.92 -1.32
C SER A 177 -4.73 -0.67 0.19
N LEU A 178 -5.68 -1.26 0.91
CA LEU A 178 -5.78 -1.13 2.37
C LEU A 178 -4.80 -2.02 3.14
N SER A 179 -4.08 -2.92 2.46
CA SER A 179 -3.17 -3.90 3.09
C SER A 179 -3.84 -4.72 4.19
N VAL A 180 -5.13 -5.05 4.03
CA VAL A 180 -5.92 -5.85 4.99
C VAL A 180 -5.91 -7.33 4.63
N GLY A 181 -6.22 -8.18 5.59
CA GLY A 181 -6.24 -9.64 5.43
C GLY A 181 -4.92 -10.33 5.75
N MET A 182 -3.84 -9.57 5.98
CA MET A 182 -2.49 -10.08 6.23
C MET A 182 -1.98 -9.84 7.66
N GLY A 183 -2.81 -9.28 8.53
CA GLY A 183 -2.40 -8.91 9.90
C GLY A 183 -1.48 -7.67 9.96
N GLY A 184 -1.21 -7.02 8.84
CA GLY A 184 -0.41 -5.79 8.79
C GLY A 184 -1.08 -4.64 9.54
N MET A 185 -2.36 -4.43 9.31
CA MET A 185 -3.14 -3.42 10.01
C MET A 185 -3.30 -3.71 11.51
N ALA A 186 -3.21 -4.96 11.93
CA ALA A 186 -3.21 -5.31 13.35
C ALA A 186 -1.97 -4.78 14.08
N ILE A 187 -0.80 -4.68 13.42
CA ILE A 187 0.38 -4.03 14.00
C ILE A 187 0.06 -2.57 14.32
N PHE A 188 -0.49 -1.82 13.36
CA PHE A 188 -0.90 -0.43 13.59
C PHE A 188 -1.98 -0.33 14.66
N GLY A 189 -2.94 -1.27 14.67
CA GLY A 189 -3.97 -1.37 15.70
C GLY A 189 -3.40 -1.48 17.12
N SER A 190 -2.24 -2.14 17.30
CA SER A 190 -1.59 -2.28 18.60
C SER A 190 -1.09 -0.95 19.20
N TYR A 191 -0.90 0.07 18.37
CA TYR A 191 -0.49 1.41 18.79
C TYR A 191 -1.67 2.38 18.97
N ILE A 192 -2.89 2.01 18.57
CA ILE A 192 -4.08 2.85 18.71
C ILE A 192 -4.55 2.82 20.16
N GLY A 193 -4.54 3.97 20.83
CA GLY A 193 -5.03 4.13 22.19
C GLY A 193 -6.52 3.81 22.35
N LYS A 194 -6.94 3.55 23.58
CA LYS A 194 -8.35 3.23 23.91
C LYS A 194 -9.30 4.43 23.76
N ASP A 195 -8.77 5.62 23.76
CA ASP A 195 -9.44 6.91 23.56
C ASP A 195 -9.84 7.16 22.10
N HIS A 196 -9.29 6.41 21.16
CA HIS A 196 -9.61 6.51 19.74
C HIS A 196 -10.67 5.48 19.29
N ALA A 197 -11.67 5.95 18.52
CA ALA A 197 -12.68 5.08 17.94
C ALA A 197 -12.11 4.38 16.68
N LEU A 198 -12.02 3.05 16.69
CA LEU A 198 -11.44 2.27 15.58
C LEU A 198 -12.16 2.51 14.26
N MET A 199 -13.49 2.63 14.29
CA MET A 199 -14.28 2.94 13.10
C MET A 199 -13.87 4.31 12.51
N GLY A 200 -13.69 5.32 13.37
CA GLY A 200 -13.26 6.65 12.94
C GLY A 200 -11.87 6.65 12.31
N GLU A 201 -10.93 5.93 12.92
CA GLU A 201 -9.57 5.81 12.37
C GLU A 201 -9.57 5.03 11.06
N SER A 202 -10.33 3.93 10.96
CA SER A 202 -10.47 3.16 9.71
C SER A 202 -11.06 4.01 8.58
N LEU A 203 -12.10 4.80 8.85
CA LEU A 203 -12.70 5.69 7.86
C LEU A 203 -11.72 6.78 7.39
N ARG A 204 -10.91 7.34 8.29
CA ARG A 204 -9.88 8.32 7.93
C ARG A 204 -8.83 7.72 7.01
N VAL A 205 -8.36 6.50 7.32
CA VAL A 205 -7.40 5.79 6.48
C VAL A 205 -7.98 5.52 5.10
N ILE A 206 -9.20 4.95 5.02
CA ILE A 206 -9.87 4.67 3.75
C ILE A 206 -10.10 5.94 2.93
N PHE A 207 -10.52 7.02 3.58
CA PHE A 207 -10.72 8.30 2.88
C PHE A 207 -9.43 8.83 2.26
N LEU A 208 -8.33 8.84 3.03
CA LEU A 208 -7.03 9.30 2.54
C LEU A 208 -6.47 8.40 1.44
N ASP A 209 -6.57 7.08 1.61
CA ASP A 209 -6.17 6.10 0.59
C ASP A 209 -6.93 6.31 -0.72
N THR A 210 -8.27 6.39 -0.63
CA THR A 210 -9.13 6.64 -1.79
C THR A 210 -8.83 7.98 -2.46
N PHE A 211 -8.62 9.03 -1.67
CA PHE A 211 -8.28 10.36 -2.18
C PHE A 211 -6.98 10.33 -3.00
N VAL A 212 -5.94 9.70 -2.46
CA VAL A 212 -4.65 9.55 -3.15
C VAL A 212 -4.79 8.67 -4.40
N ALA A 213 -5.54 7.57 -4.30
CA ALA A 213 -5.78 6.68 -5.44
C ALA A 213 -6.53 7.38 -6.58
N VAL A 214 -7.53 8.21 -6.25
CA VAL A 214 -8.27 9.01 -7.24
C VAL A 214 -7.36 10.05 -7.90
N LEU A 215 -6.55 10.76 -7.11
CA LEU A 215 -5.57 11.72 -7.64
C LEU A 215 -4.55 11.07 -8.56
N ALA A 216 -4.08 9.88 -8.22
CA ALA A 216 -3.10 9.16 -9.04
C ALA A 216 -3.68 8.66 -10.37
N GLY A 217 -5.00 8.52 -10.46
CA GLY A 217 -5.69 8.08 -11.67
C GLY A 217 -6.04 9.20 -12.66
N ILE A 218 -5.89 10.47 -12.24
CA ILE A 218 -6.11 11.66 -13.07
C ILE A 218 -4.85 12.00 -13.86
#